data_5991a3905a2198dc591b964f7bbe7afc
#
_entry.id   5991a3905a2198dc591b964f7bbe7afc
#
_cell.length_a   1.000
_cell.length_b   1.000
_cell.length_c   1.000
_cell.angle_alpha   90.00
_cell.angle_beta   90.00
_cell.angle_gamma   90.00
#
_symmetry.space_group_name_H-M   'P 1'
#
loop_
_entity.id
_entity.type
_entity.pdbx_description
1 polymer ?
#
loop_
_entity_poly.entity_id
_entity_poly.type
_entity_poly.pdbx_seq_one_letter_code
_entity_poly.pdbx_strand_id
1 'polypeptide(L)'
;MNKIKSILSKCFLLGIFFLGTIACSDYLNEDNRSAITQENYFQNANQAQTAVNGVYSGLNVLLTRVNYGESPFISIELPVGHAKTLGQNANNNNMIQQRSASIEGVFFTVWSGFYKAIANANMCITNLPTVDMDSAEKSKLLGEVLFLRAFYYYYLVRLYGDIPCITEVISTNSPDFYPKRSSVADIYDKIIIPDLLEAEKTSLPDYDASGRVCKGMVKSLLASVYLTTAGHPLNRSANYELARDKAFEVISGVPNQYPYTLFDNYAYLHDREHKIQQELILQVQVEIGTNDQGTSGIAQFIIPEKCGISKFPDEYGALTVRDEFVQSYEKGDRRANLTLGETNTFFFNTYEKDGTPISFSPIGLYKYWLEEAAGNNGDQKSDENYTLLRYPEVLLIYAEASNEVSGPSQAAVEQIKKIRDRAGLSTPDAGTFTKDSFREFIWKERYHELAFENKAYFDILRTWKAYDLKNNRFVDAFTFQNESGVTFKKQYLNWPIPSIEINTNPNLNPQNEGWS
;
A
#
# COMPACT_ATOMS: atom_id res chain seq x y z
N MET A 1 -37.90 -42.41 70.35
CA MET A 1 -36.58 -42.56 69.79
C MET A 1 -36.54 -42.39 68.25
N ASN A 2 -37.51 -42.88 67.50
CA ASN A 2 -37.46 -42.80 66.02
C ASN A 2 -37.74 -41.41 65.39
N LYS A 3 -38.46 -40.49 66.02
CA LYS A 3 -38.71 -39.13 65.52
C LYS A 3 -37.52 -38.23 65.65
N ILE A 4 -36.68 -38.39 66.67
CA ILE A 4 -35.46 -37.59 66.89
C ILE A 4 -34.37 -37.98 65.87
N LYS A 5 -34.23 -39.27 65.52
CA LYS A 5 -33.29 -39.72 64.46
C LYS A 5 -33.65 -39.21 63.07
N SER A 6 -34.97 -39.10 62.79
CA SER A 6 -35.45 -38.54 61.49
C SER A 6 -35.18 -37.03 61.34
N ILE A 7 -35.31 -36.28 62.45
CA ILE A 7 -35.00 -34.84 62.44
C ILE A 7 -33.48 -34.57 62.32
N LEU A 8 -32.68 -35.32 63.06
CA LEU A 8 -31.22 -35.22 62.94
C LEU A 8 -30.66 -35.60 61.54
N SER A 9 -31.24 -36.62 60.89
CA SER A 9 -30.89 -37.01 59.53
C SER A 9 -31.29 -35.96 58.52
N LYS A 10 -32.47 -35.30 58.69
CA LYS A 10 -32.86 -34.17 57.77
C LYS A 10 -32.03 -32.92 57.98
N CYS A 11 -31.65 -32.56 59.20
CA CYS A 11 -30.78 -31.45 59.48
C CYS A 11 -29.35 -31.70 58.95
N PHE A 12 -28.86 -32.94 58.99
CA PHE A 12 -27.57 -33.32 58.46
C PHE A 12 -27.53 -33.28 56.93
N LEU A 13 -28.62 -33.71 56.26
CA LEU A 13 -28.78 -33.57 54.79
C LEU A 13 -28.93 -32.13 54.36
N LEU A 14 -29.62 -31.26 55.12
CA LEU A 14 -29.74 -29.82 54.81
C LEU A 14 -28.39 -29.10 55.01
N GLY A 15 -27.58 -29.50 56.02
CA GLY A 15 -26.22 -28.96 56.26
C GLY A 15 -25.25 -29.29 55.14
N ILE A 16 -25.34 -30.49 54.55
CA ILE A 16 -24.51 -30.89 53.40
C ILE A 16 -24.91 -30.14 52.15
N PHE A 17 -26.19 -29.81 51.99
CA PHE A 17 -26.66 -29.02 50.81
C PHE A 17 -26.23 -27.54 50.88
N PHE A 18 -26.08 -26.97 52.08
CA PHE A 18 -25.59 -25.59 52.29
C PHE A 18 -24.07 -25.45 52.19
N LEU A 19 -23.30 -26.50 52.41
CA LEU A 19 -21.85 -26.51 52.24
C LEU A 19 -21.43 -26.70 50.79
N GLY A 20 -22.29 -27.11 49.89
CA GLY A 20 -22.02 -27.26 48.46
C GLY A 20 -22.17 -25.96 47.63
N THR A 21 -22.67 -24.86 48.25
CA THR A 21 -22.86 -23.58 47.53
C THR A 21 -21.73 -22.56 47.71
N ILE A 22 -20.68 -22.89 48.49
CA ILE A 22 -19.42 -22.16 48.51
C ILE A 22 -18.46 -22.90 47.56
N ALA A 23 -18.92 -23.12 46.32
CA ALA A 23 -18.05 -23.53 45.24
C ALA A 23 -17.27 -22.30 44.78
N CYS A 24 -15.98 -22.38 44.90
CA CYS A 24 -14.99 -21.37 44.48
C CYS A 24 -15.36 -20.80 43.11
N SER A 25 -15.77 -19.54 43.07
CA SER A 25 -15.87 -18.76 41.80
C SER A 25 -14.56 -18.73 41.05
N ASP A 26 -13.45 -18.87 41.76
CA ASP A 26 -12.09 -18.88 41.19
C ASP A 26 -11.75 -20.19 40.44
N TYR A 27 -12.47 -21.29 40.68
CA TYR A 27 -12.25 -22.57 39.98
C TYR A 27 -12.92 -22.61 38.59
N LEU A 28 -13.85 -21.68 38.33
CA LEU A 28 -14.52 -21.52 37.03
C LEU A 28 -13.92 -20.41 36.16
N ASN A 29 -12.98 -19.67 36.67
CA ASN A 29 -12.11 -18.83 35.83
C ASN A 29 -11.06 -19.76 35.22
N GLU A 30 -11.34 -20.26 34.04
CA GLU A 30 -10.37 -20.91 33.18
C GLU A 30 -9.28 -19.87 32.86
N ASP A 31 -8.18 -19.89 33.61
CA ASP A 31 -6.97 -19.17 33.28
C ASP A 31 -6.39 -19.85 32.03
N ASN A 32 -6.88 -19.43 30.87
CA ASN A 32 -6.54 -20.03 29.58
C ASN A 32 -5.10 -19.67 29.22
N ARG A 33 -4.14 -20.29 29.92
CA ARG A 33 -2.68 -20.07 29.75
C ARG A 33 -2.16 -20.50 28.39
N SER A 34 -2.97 -21.20 27.61
CA SER A 34 -2.65 -21.65 26.26
C SER A 34 -3.22 -20.75 25.15
N ALA A 35 -4.19 -19.88 25.43
CA ALA A 35 -4.66 -18.89 24.50
C ALA A 35 -3.98 -17.56 24.76
N ILE A 36 -3.45 -16.96 23.71
CA ILE A 36 -2.97 -15.59 23.73
C ILE A 36 -4.17 -14.68 23.88
N THR A 37 -4.37 -14.14 25.09
CA THR A 37 -5.40 -13.13 25.38
C THR A 37 -4.72 -11.75 25.40
N GLN A 38 -5.52 -10.69 25.23
CA GLN A 38 -5.01 -9.31 25.30
C GLN A 38 -4.31 -9.04 26.64
N GLU A 39 -4.77 -9.66 27.73
CA GLU A 39 -4.25 -9.46 29.09
C GLU A 39 -2.91 -10.15 29.34
N ASN A 40 -2.59 -11.23 28.60
CA ASN A 40 -1.35 -12.00 28.80
C ASN A 40 -0.32 -11.85 27.66
N TYR A 41 -0.59 -11.03 26.65
CA TYR A 41 0.28 -10.95 25.46
C TYR A 41 1.37 -9.89 25.55
N PHE A 42 1.15 -8.75 26.21
CA PHE A 42 2.13 -7.66 26.30
C PHE A 42 2.96 -7.70 27.60
N GLN A 43 3.53 -8.85 27.93
CA GLN A 43 4.25 -9.07 29.21
C GLN A 43 5.74 -8.70 29.14
N ASN A 44 6.34 -8.65 27.96
CA ASN A 44 7.77 -8.40 27.78
C ASN A 44 8.09 -7.85 26.37
N ALA A 45 9.34 -7.40 26.18
CA ALA A 45 9.82 -6.82 24.94
C ALA A 45 9.65 -7.75 23.71
N ASN A 46 9.88 -9.06 23.86
CA ASN A 46 9.75 -10.00 22.74
C ASN A 46 8.30 -10.11 22.27
N GLN A 47 7.35 -10.13 23.18
CA GLN A 47 5.93 -10.15 22.84
C GLN A 47 5.49 -8.83 22.20
N ALA A 48 5.96 -7.69 22.72
CA ALA A 48 5.74 -6.39 22.13
C ALA A 48 6.26 -6.33 20.69
N GLN A 49 7.49 -6.79 20.45
CA GLN A 49 8.08 -6.86 19.10
C GLN A 49 7.26 -7.77 18.17
N THR A 50 6.81 -8.93 18.67
CA THR A 50 5.99 -9.87 17.89
C THR A 50 4.63 -9.26 17.52
N ALA A 51 3.99 -8.51 18.45
CA ALA A 51 2.76 -7.80 18.17
C ALA A 51 2.95 -6.76 17.06
N VAL A 52 4.03 -5.97 17.13
CA VAL A 52 4.36 -4.99 16.09
C VAL A 52 4.64 -5.66 14.74
N ASN A 53 5.32 -6.81 14.72
CA ASN A 53 5.49 -7.60 13.50
C ASN A 53 4.13 -8.04 12.91
N GLY A 54 3.16 -8.33 13.77
CA GLY A 54 1.77 -8.60 13.36
C GLY A 54 1.09 -7.38 12.69
N VAL A 55 1.48 -6.14 13.06
CA VAL A 55 0.99 -4.93 12.35
C VAL A 55 1.63 -4.83 10.96
N TYR A 56 2.93 -5.10 10.81
CA TYR A 56 3.60 -5.13 9.50
C TYR A 56 2.96 -6.10 8.50
N SER A 57 2.38 -7.21 8.97
CA SER A 57 1.72 -8.17 8.08
C SER A 57 0.58 -7.56 7.27
N GLY A 58 0.02 -6.44 7.71
CA GLY A 58 -0.99 -5.69 6.97
C GLY A 58 -0.50 -5.12 5.63
N LEU A 59 0.80 -4.92 5.46
CA LEU A 59 1.36 -4.49 4.18
C LEU A 59 1.12 -5.52 3.07
N ASN A 60 1.05 -6.81 3.41
CA ASN A 60 0.79 -7.88 2.46
C ASN A 60 -0.63 -7.85 1.84
N VAL A 61 -1.53 -7.06 2.38
CA VAL A 61 -2.91 -6.92 1.85
C VAL A 61 -2.89 -6.57 0.36
N LEU A 62 -1.97 -5.71 -0.07
CA LEU A 62 -1.85 -5.30 -1.47
C LEU A 62 -1.45 -6.44 -2.41
N LEU A 63 -0.73 -7.45 -1.88
CA LEU A 63 -0.23 -8.60 -2.62
C LEU A 63 -1.14 -9.83 -2.48
N THR A 64 -2.17 -9.75 -1.64
CA THR A 64 -3.07 -10.86 -1.36
C THR A 64 -3.76 -11.32 -2.64
N ARG A 65 -3.62 -12.60 -2.95
CA ARG A 65 -4.36 -13.23 -4.04
C ARG A 65 -5.84 -13.30 -3.67
N VAL A 66 -6.68 -12.59 -4.41
CA VAL A 66 -8.14 -12.59 -4.24
C VAL A 66 -8.75 -13.74 -5.04
N ASN A 67 -8.31 -13.87 -6.28
CA ASN A 67 -8.76 -14.88 -7.22
C ASN A 67 -7.65 -15.15 -8.24
N TYR A 68 -7.91 -15.98 -9.25
CA TYR A 68 -6.98 -16.30 -10.32
C TYR A 68 -6.60 -15.02 -11.10
N GLY A 69 -5.33 -14.61 -10.99
CA GLY A 69 -4.82 -13.38 -11.62
C GLY A 69 -5.40 -12.07 -11.06
N GLU A 70 -5.99 -12.08 -9.87
CA GLU A 70 -6.56 -10.92 -9.22
C GLU A 70 -5.90 -10.65 -7.87
N SER A 71 -5.44 -9.42 -7.68
CA SER A 71 -4.93 -8.88 -6.42
C SER A 71 -5.23 -7.40 -6.33
N PRO A 72 -5.21 -6.80 -5.13
CA PRO A 72 -5.38 -5.34 -4.99
C PRO A 72 -4.38 -4.54 -5.83
N PHE A 73 -3.11 -4.97 -5.89
CA PHE A 73 -2.10 -4.36 -6.74
C PHE A 73 -2.54 -4.24 -8.20
N ILE A 74 -3.01 -5.35 -8.80
CA ILE A 74 -3.48 -5.37 -10.19
C ILE A 74 -4.73 -4.52 -10.36
N SER A 75 -5.68 -4.68 -9.44
CA SER A 75 -6.99 -3.98 -9.54
C SER A 75 -6.88 -2.46 -9.45
N ILE A 76 -5.88 -1.93 -8.75
CA ILE A 76 -5.61 -0.49 -8.68
C ILE A 76 -5.03 0.04 -10.01
N GLU A 77 -4.25 -0.75 -10.74
CA GLU A 77 -3.66 -0.32 -12.02
C GLU A 77 -4.65 -0.33 -13.19
N LEU A 78 -5.57 -1.27 -13.21
CA LEU A 78 -6.43 -1.53 -14.37
C LEU A 78 -7.33 -0.35 -14.80
N PRO A 79 -7.88 0.49 -13.90
CA PRO A 79 -8.74 1.62 -14.31
C PRO A 79 -8.01 2.80 -14.96
N VAL A 80 -6.67 2.82 -14.92
CA VAL A 80 -5.84 3.96 -15.35
C VAL A 80 -5.84 4.16 -16.88
N GLY A 81 -5.94 3.07 -17.64
CA GLY A 81 -5.98 3.11 -19.10
C GLY A 81 -4.69 2.73 -19.82
N HIS A 82 -3.56 2.55 -19.10
CA HIS A 82 -2.28 2.13 -19.68
C HIS A 82 -2.07 0.59 -19.66
N ALA A 83 -2.95 -0.12 -18.99
CA ALA A 83 -2.89 -1.56 -18.82
C ALA A 83 -3.92 -2.31 -19.68
N LYS A 84 -3.60 -3.58 -19.95
CA LYS A 84 -4.49 -4.61 -20.51
C LYS A 84 -4.49 -5.81 -19.57
N THR A 85 -5.46 -6.69 -19.74
CA THR A 85 -5.44 -8.05 -19.19
C THR A 85 -5.62 -9.04 -20.34
N LEU A 86 -4.83 -10.08 -20.34
CA LEU A 86 -4.95 -11.19 -21.31
C LEU A 86 -5.76 -12.35 -20.72
N GLY A 87 -5.81 -12.42 -19.40
CA GLY A 87 -6.49 -13.50 -18.71
C GLY A 87 -8.00 -13.47 -18.95
N GLN A 88 -8.61 -14.65 -18.81
CA GLN A 88 -10.07 -14.80 -18.84
C GLN A 88 -10.74 -14.28 -17.55
N ASN A 89 -10.03 -13.47 -16.74
CA ASN A 89 -10.55 -12.93 -15.50
C ASN A 89 -11.57 -11.81 -15.78
N ALA A 90 -12.85 -12.14 -15.54
CA ALA A 90 -13.96 -11.22 -15.76
C ALA A 90 -13.84 -9.96 -14.87
N ASN A 91 -13.34 -10.11 -13.62
CA ASN A 91 -13.20 -8.99 -12.67
C ASN A 91 -12.15 -7.98 -13.15
N ASN A 92 -11.01 -8.45 -13.66
CA ASN A 92 -10.00 -7.56 -14.25
C ASN A 92 -10.56 -6.79 -15.44
N ASN A 93 -11.30 -7.44 -16.32
CA ASN A 93 -11.99 -6.77 -17.43
C ASN A 93 -13.05 -5.78 -16.93
N ASN A 94 -13.78 -6.10 -15.86
CA ASN A 94 -14.73 -5.19 -15.24
C ASN A 94 -14.01 -3.95 -14.66
N MET A 95 -12.86 -4.12 -14.03
CA MET A 95 -12.04 -3.00 -13.55
C MET A 95 -11.60 -2.08 -14.69
N ILE A 96 -11.07 -2.63 -15.80
CA ILE A 96 -10.69 -1.85 -17.00
C ILE A 96 -11.89 -1.09 -17.56
N GLN A 97 -13.04 -1.75 -17.68
CA GLN A 97 -14.27 -1.19 -18.23
C GLN A 97 -15.06 -0.35 -17.22
N GLN A 98 -14.56 -0.25 -15.99
CA GLN A 98 -15.20 0.48 -14.89
C GLN A 98 -16.68 0.08 -14.71
N ARG A 99 -16.93 -1.22 -14.62
CA ARG A 99 -18.27 -1.83 -14.45
C ARG A 99 -18.28 -2.94 -13.41
N SER A 100 -17.35 -2.88 -12.45
CA SER A 100 -17.31 -3.83 -11.34
C SER A 100 -18.56 -3.78 -10.48
N ALA A 101 -18.92 -4.89 -9.89
CA ALA A 101 -20.00 -4.97 -8.90
C ALA A 101 -19.45 -4.75 -7.49
N SER A 102 -20.25 -4.19 -6.59
CA SER A 102 -19.86 -3.93 -5.20
C SER A 102 -19.57 -5.18 -4.37
N ILE A 103 -19.91 -6.35 -4.88
CA ILE A 103 -19.63 -7.66 -4.26
C ILE A 103 -18.28 -8.26 -4.66
N GLU A 104 -17.49 -7.61 -5.54
CA GLU A 104 -16.20 -8.14 -5.96
C GLU A 104 -15.23 -8.26 -4.78
N GLY A 105 -14.53 -9.42 -4.74
CA GLY A 105 -13.71 -9.81 -3.59
C GLY A 105 -12.56 -8.86 -3.28
N VAL A 106 -12.02 -8.16 -4.29
CA VAL A 106 -10.93 -7.20 -4.10
C VAL A 106 -11.31 -6.05 -3.15
N PHE A 107 -12.54 -5.56 -3.24
CA PHE A 107 -13.01 -4.47 -2.38
C PHE A 107 -13.08 -4.92 -0.92
N PHE A 108 -13.59 -6.13 -0.69
CA PHE A 108 -13.62 -6.70 0.65
C PHE A 108 -12.22 -7.04 1.19
N THR A 109 -11.35 -7.57 0.36
CA THR A 109 -9.97 -7.94 0.75
C THR A 109 -9.20 -6.73 1.27
N VAL A 110 -9.26 -5.61 0.56
CA VAL A 110 -8.57 -4.37 0.98
C VAL A 110 -9.20 -3.79 2.25
N TRP A 111 -10.52 -3.69 2.29
CA TRP A 111 -11.24 -3.17 3.45
C TRP A 111 -10.96 -3.99 4.71
N SER A 112 -11.29 -5.28 4.69
CA SER A 112 -11.15 -6.14 5.85
C SER A 112 -9.69 -6.33 6.27
N GLY A 113 -8.78 -6.45 5.31
CA GLY A 113 -7.36 -6.63 5.57
C GLY A 113 -6.74 -5.42 6.28
N PHE A 114 -7.00 -4.21 5.80
CA PHE A 114 -6.48 -3.01 6.44
C PHE A 114 -7.17 -2.70 7.76
N TYR A 115 -8.48 -2.91 7.91
CA TYR A 115 -9.11 -2.73 9.22
C TYR A 115 -8.62 -3.74 10.26
N LYS A 116 -8.31 -4.98 9.86
CA LYS A 116 -7.65 -5.96 10.73
C LYS A 116 -6.26 -5.46 11.17
N ALA A 117 -5.48 -4.91 10.24
CA ALA A 117 -4.17 -4.35 10.56
C ALA A 117 -4.27 -3.11 11.47
N ILE A 118 -5.28 -2.26 11.27
CA ILE A 118 -5.59 -1.11 12.14
C ILE A 118 -5.98 -1.59 13.55
N ALA A 119 -6.78 -2.65 13.68
CA ALA A 119 -7.13 -3.20 14.98
C ALA A 119 -5.87 -3.70 15.73
N ASN A 120 -4.95 -4.39 15.04
CA ASN A 120 -3.66 -4.78 15.60
C ASN A 120 -2.82 -3.56 16.02
N ALA A 121 -2.81 -2.52 15.20
CA ALA A 121 -2.10 -1.27 15.53
C ALA A 121 -2.68 -0.59 16.76
N ASN A 122 -4.03 -0.47 16.87
CA ASN A 122 -4.68 0.08 18.04
C ASN A 122 -4.36 -0.70 19.31
N MET A 123 -4.34 -2.04 19.21
CA MET A 123 -3.94 -2.91 20.33
C MET A 123 -2.49 -2.64 20.76
N CYS A 124 -1.57 -2.48 19.82
CA CYS A 124 -0.19 -2.12 20.12
C CYS A 124 -0.08 -0.74 20.76
N ILE A 125 -0.75 0.28 20.22
CA ILE A 125 -0.72 1.66 20.74
C ILE A 125 -1.23 1.71 22.19
N THR A 126 -2.29 0.95 22.50
CA THR A 126 -2.86 0.88 23.84
C THR A 126 -1.93 0.17 24.84
N ASN A 127 -1.29 -0.92 24.45
CA ASN A 127 -0.59 -1.79 25.39
C ASN A 127 0.93 -1.56 25.44
N LEU A 128 1.59 -1.11 24.38
CA LEU A 128 3.04 -0.84 24.38
C LEU A 128 3.50 0.04 25.56
N PRO A 129 2.77 1.12 25.95
CA PRO A 129 3.18 1.95 27.09
C PRO A 129 3.35 1.20 28.41
N THR A 130 2.60 0.10 28.62
CA THR A 130 2.59 -0.67 29.87
C THR A 130 3.68 -1.74 29.94
N VAL A 131 4.30 -2.09 28.81
CA VAL A 131 5.34 -3.14 28.76
C VAL A 131 6.60 -2.69 29.47
N ASP A 132 7.16 -3.57 30.33
CA ASP A 132 8.47 -3.34 30.95
C ASP A 132 9.58 -3.65 29.94
N MET A 133 10.16 -2.60 29.34
CA MET A 133 11.23 -2.66 28.35
C MET A 133 11.98 -1.33 28.27
N ASP A 134 13.10 -1.31 27.56
CA ASP A 134 13.85 -0.07 27.30
C ASP A 134 12.96 1.01 26.68
N SER A 135 13.09 2.23 27.19
CA SER A 135 12.22 3.35 26.81
C SER A 135 12.42 3.81 25.37
N ALA A 136 13.66 3.75 24.85
CA ALA A 136 13.95 4.14 23.47
C ALA A 136 13.43 3.08 22.49
N GLU A 137 13.57 1.79 22.84
CA GLU A 137 13.01 0.70 22.05
C GLU A 137 11.49 0.75 22.04
N LYS A 138 10.84 0.98 23.19
CA LYS A 138 9.40 1.20 23.29
C LYS A 138 8.93 2.34 22.39
N SER A 139 9.62 3.49 22.46
CA SER A 139 9.34 4.65 21.64
C SER A 139 9.52 4.35 20.14
N LYS A 140 10.57 3.60 19.77
CA LYS A 140 10.78 3.13 18.39
C LYS A 140 9.59 2.29 17.91
N LEU A 141 9.20 1.26 18.67
CA LEU A 141 8.07 0.39 18.32
C LEU A 141 6.76 1.16 18.17
N LEU A 142 6.52 2.13 19.05
CA LEU A 142 5.34 3.01 18.94
C LEU A 142 5.37 3.81 17.63
N GLY A 143 6.52 4.38 17.26
CA GLY A 143 6.69 5.11 16.00
C GLY A 143 6.40 4.23 14.78
N GLU A 144 6.86 2.97 14.79
CA GLU A 144 6.57 2.02 13.71
C GLU A 144 5.06 1.76 13.58
N VAL A 145 4.37 1.53 14.70
CA VAL A 145 2.94 1.25 14.71
C VAL A 145 2.11 2.46 14.25
N LEU A 146 2.45 3.66 14.70
CA LEU A 146 1.79 4.90 14.27
C LEU A 146 1.94 5.11 12.75
N PHE A 147 3.14 4.94 12.22
CA PHE A 147 3.37 5.00 10.77
C PHE A 147 2.51 4.00 10.00
N LEU A 148 2.48 2.74 10.43
CA LEU A 148 1.73 1.68 9.77
C LEU A 148 0.22 1.94 9.84
N ARG A 149 -0.32 2.40 10.99
CA ARG A 149 -1.73 2.76 11.11
C ARG A 149 -2.10 3.90 10.17
N ALA A 150 -1.29 4.94 10.13
CA ALA A 150 -1.47 6.05 9.19
C ALA A 150 -1.42 5.58 7.74
N PHE A 151 -0.50 4.69 7.38
CA PHE A 151 -0.38 4.11 6.05
C PHE A 151 -1.64 3.33 5.63
N TYR A 152 -2.20 2.49 6.51
CA TYR A 152 -3.41 1.73 6.22
C TYR A 152 -4.63 2.63 6.05
N TYR A 153 -4.78 3.65 6.90
CA TYR A 153 -5.82 4.66 6.74
C TYR A 153 -5.63 5.48 5.46
N TYR A 154 -4.40 5.78 5.07
CA TYR A 154 -4.09 6.51 3.83
C TYR A 154 -4.51 5.74 2.57
N TYR A 155 -4.39 4.42 2.57
CA TYR A 155 -4.95 3.60 1.49
C TYR A 155 -6.46 3.54 1.54
N LEU A 156 -7.04 3.26 2.70
CA LEU A 156 -8.50 3.15 2.86
C LEU A 156 -9.22 4.44 2.45
N VAL A 157 -8.80 5.59 2.95
CA VAL A 157 -9.49 6.86 2.68
C VAL A 157 -9.41 7.28 1.22
N ARG A 158 -8.30 6.98 0.54
CA ARG A 158 -8.15 7.27 -0.89
C ARG A 158 -8.97 6.34 -1.77
N LEU A 159 -9.18 5.10 -1.35
CA LEU A 159 -9.93 4.12 -2.12
C LEU A 159 -11.43 4.21 -1.84
N TYR A 160 -11.86 4.42 -0.59
CA TYR A 160 -13.27 4.31 -0.21
C TYR A 160 -13.93 5.66 0.16
N GLY A 161 -13.18 6.74 0.21
CA GLY A 161 -13.71 8.04 0.65
C GLY A 161 -13.99 8.07 2.15
N ASP A 162 -15.21 8.44 2.54
CA ASP A 162 -15.61 8.45 3.95
C ASP A 162 -15.64 7.03 4.53
N ILE A 163 -14.93 6.82 5.64
CA ILE A 163 -14.72 5.52 6.27
C ILE A 163 -14.79 5.61 7.79
N PRO A 164 -15.03 4.53 8.53
CA PRO A 164 -14.96 4.52 9.99
C PRO A 164 -13.59 4.95 10.54
N CYS A 165 -13.61 5.86 11.51
CA CYS A 165 -12.44 6.31 12.26
C CYS A 165 -12.32 5.49 13.54
N ILE A 166 -11.53 4.41 13.52
CA ILE A 166 -11.36 3.48 14.64
C ILE A 166 -9.96 3.66 15.23
N THR A 167 -9.88 4.25 16.42
CA THR A 167 -8.60 4.55 17.10
C THR A 167 -8.38 3.73 18.37
N GLU A 168 -9.39 2.98 18.79
CA GLU A 168 -9.39 2.18 20.00
C GLU A 168 -9.67 0.70 19.71
N VAL A 169 -9.42 -0.14 20.68
CA VAL A 169 -9.79 -1.55 20.63
C VAL A 169 -11.30 -1.67 20.81
N ILE A 170 -12.00 -2.14 19.81
CA ILE A 170 -13.45 -2.34 19.85
C ILE A 170 -13.77 -3.74 20.40
N SER A 171 -14.61 -3.79 21.42
CA SER A 171 -15.23 -5.01 21.96
C SER A 171 -16.71 -5.06 21.62
N THR A 172 -17.35 -6.21 21.81
CA THR A 172 -18.79 -6.39 21.59
C THR A 172 -19.67 -5.48 22.47
N ASN A 173 -19.11 -4.97 23.57
CA ASN A 173 -19.79 -4.04 24.48
C ASN A 173 -19.44 -2.57 24.20
N SER A 174 -18.59 -2.28 23.22
CA SER A 174 -18.21 -0.91 22.88
C SER A 174 -19.41 -0.16 22.29
N PRO A 175 -19.65 1.11 22.68
CA PRO A 175 -20.71 1.93 22.08
C PRO A 175 -20.57 2.05 20.55
N ASP A 176 -19.33 2.01 20.06
CA ASP A 176 -18.98 2.12 18.65
C ASP A 176 -18.74 0.76 17.98
N PHE A 177 -19.40 -0.31 18.48
CA PHE A 177 -19.33 -1.64 17.86
C PHE A 177 -19.80 -1.62 16.39
N TYR A 178 -20.74 -0.74 16.07
CA TYR A 178 -21.17 -0.43 14.70
C TYR A 178 -20.80 1.01 14.34
N PRO A 179 -19.52 1.29 14.01
CA PRO A 179 -19.05 2.64 13.81
C PRO A 179 -19.68 3.29 12.57
N LYS A 180 -19.87 4.62 12.64
CA LYS A 180 -20.28 5.43 11.50
C LYS A 180 -19.07 5.80 10.64
N ARG A 181 -19.34 6.18 9.40
CA ARG A 181 -18.33 6.78 8.53
C ARG A 181 -17.95 8.17 9.04
N SER A 182 -16.68 8.46 9.02
CA SER A 182 -16.09 9.79 9.22
C SER A 182 -15.69 10.36 7.88
N SER A 183 -15.71 11.69 7.77
CA SER A 183 -15.33 12.35 6.52
C SER A 183 -13.86 12.11 6.15
N VAL A 184 -13.56 12.19 4.86
CA VAL A 184 -12.18 12.16 4.35
C VAL A 184 -11.30 13.14 5.12
N ALA A 185 -11.79 14.37 5.35
CA ALA A 185 -11.06 15.41 6.11
C ALA A 185 -10.74 14.95 7.54
N ASP A 186 -11.74 14.37 8.25
CA ASP A 186 -11.54 13.88 9.61
C ASP A 186 -10.47 12.78 9.69
N ILE A 187 -10.43 11.86 8.73
CA ILE A 187 -9.44 10.79 8.71
C ILE A 187 -8.02 11.36 8.56
N TYR A 188 -7.83 12.34 7.67
CA TYR A 188 -6.52 13.00 7.54
C TYR A 188 -6.15 13.79 8.81
N ASP A 189 -7.10 14.55 9.38
CA ASP A 189 -6.82 15.49 10.46
C ASP A 189 -6.73 14.83 11.83
N LYS A 190 -7.42 13.70 12.04
CA LYS A 190 -7.49 13.04 13.35
C LYS A 190 -6.56 11.83 13.47
N ILE A 191 -6.16 11.20 12.33
CA ILE A 191 -5.34 9.99 12.35
C ILE A 191 -4.09 10.15 11.50
N ILE A 192 -4.21 10.29 10.18
CA ILE A 192 -3.07 10.12 9.27
C ILE A 192 -1.97 11.13 9.57
N ILE A 193 -2.29 12.42 9.58
CA ILE A 193 -1.30 13.48 9.83
C ILE A 193 -0.80 13.46 11.28
N PRO A 194 -1.65 13.39 12.32
CA PRO A 194 -1.18 13.29 13.69
C PRO A 194 -0.30 12.08 13.98
N ASP A 195 -0.67 10.89 13.50
CA ASP A 195 0.13 9.67 13.70
C ASP A 195 1.51 9.80 13.07
N LEU A 196 1.61 10.32 11.85
CA LEU A 196 2.90 10.52 11.17
C LEU A 196 3.75 11.58 11.86
N LEU A 197 3.16 12.69 12.30
CA LEU A 197 3.88 13.74 13.03
C LEU A 197 4.34 13.26 14.41
N GLU A 198 3.59 12.38 15.07
CA GLU A 198 4.01 11.78 16.32
C GLU A 198 5.09 10.71 16.10
N ALA A 199 4.95 9.87 15.07
CA ALA A 199 5.98 8.91 14.68
C ALA A 199 7.34 9.58 14.41
N GLU A 200 7.35 10.76 13.77
CA GLU A 200 8.57 11.52 13.50
C GLU A 200 9.31 11.95 14.79
N LYS A 201 8.59 12.15 15.91
CA LYS A 201 9.17 12.55 17.21
C LYS A 201 9.72 11.38 18.01
N THR A 202 9.35 10.16 17.69
CA THR A 202 9.77 8.96 18.40
C THR A 202 11.26 8.64 18.20
N SER A 203 11.75 7.61 18.89
CA SER A 203 13.13 7.12 18.77
C SER A 203 13.39 6.30 17.49
N LEU A 204 12.59 6.46 16.44
CA LEU A 204 12.88 5.87 15.15
C LEU A 204 14.27 6.28 14.65
N PRO A 205 15.06 5.38 14.07
CA PRO A 205 16.32 5.75 13.43
C PRO A 205 16.03 6.59 12.19
N ASP A 206 17.02 7.35 11.73
CA ASP A 206 16.89 8.10 10.47
C ASP A 206 16.73 7.15 9.27
N TYR A 207 17.48 6.05 9.27
CA TYR A 207 17.44 4.97 8.29
C TYR A 207 17.55 3.62 9.00
N ASP A 208 16.89 2.59 8.47
CA ASP A 208 16.96 1.22 8.96
C ASP A 208 17.22 0.23 7.81
N ALA A 209 18.41 -0.38 7.79
CA ALA A 209 18.83 -1.30 6.73
C ALA A 209 18.04 -2.63 6.71
N SER A 210 17.28 -2.93 7.76
CA SER A 210 16.36 -4.07 7.77
C SER A 210 15.03 -3.80 7.06
N GLY A 211 14.82 -2.56 6.61
CA GLY A 211 13.58 -2.13 5.96
C GLY A 211 12.42 -1.88 6.93
N ARG A 212 12.69 -1.81 8.23
CA ARG A 212 11.71 -1.37 9.23
C ARG A 212 11.50 0.14 9.13
N VAL A 213 10.36 0.60 9.64
CA VAL A 213 10.02 2.03 9.62
C VAL A 213 11.12 2.89 10.23
N CYS A 214 11.46 3.94 9.53
CA CYS A 214 12.47 4.91 9.92
C CYS A 214 11.98 6.34 9.60
N LYS A 215 12.67 7.37 10.11
CA LYS A 215 12.26 8.77 9.91
C LYS A 215 12.25 9.18 8.43
N GLY A 216 13.15 8.64 7.62
CA GLY A 216 13.13 8.86 6.18
C GLY A 216 11.83 8.40 5.51
N MET A 217 11.29 7.24 5.94
CA MET A 217 9.98 6.74 5.48
C MET A 217 8.83 7.63 5.96
N VAL A 218 8.85 8.06 7.24
CA VAL A 218 7.81 8.92 7.81
C VAL A 218 7.71 10.24 7.04
N LYS A 219 8.85 10.91 6.81
CA LYS A 219 8.90 12.18 6.06
C LYS A 219 8.46 12.02 4.61
N SER A 220 8.87 10.94 3.95
CA SER A 220 8.48 10.64 2.57
C SER A 220 6.96 10.41 2.46
N LEU A 221 6.37 9.70 3.42
CA LEU A 221 4.92 9.49 3.44
C LEU A 221 4.17 10.78 3.78
N LEU A 222 4.65 11.61 4.72
CA LEU A 222 4.09 12.94 5.01
C LEU A 222 4.08 13.82 3.76
N ALA A 223 5.15 13.84 2.98
CA ALA A 223 5.20 14.57 1.72
C ALA A 223 4.12 14.10 0.75
N SER A 224 3.93 12.78 0.61
CA SER A 224 2.86 12.20 -0.22
C SER A 224 1.46 12.55 0.29
N VAL A 225 1.25 12.51 1.61
CA VAL A 225 -0.03 12.86 2.26
C VAL A 225 -0.38 14.34 2.03
N TYR A 226 0.58 15.24 2.21
CA TYR A 226 0.35 16.66 1.97
C TYR A 226 0.09 16.97 0.49
N LEU A 227 0.83 16.35 -0.44
CA LEU A 227 0.56 16.48 -1.88
C LEU A 227 -0.85 15.98 -2.23
N THR A 228 -1.28 14.85 -1.67
CA THR A 228 -2.60 14.29 -1.90
C THR A 228 -3.70 15.22 -1.39
N THR A 229 -3.55 15.75 -0.17
CA THR A 229 -4.55 16.64 0.43
C THR A 229 -4.58 18.04 -0.18
N ALA A 230 -3.52 18.46 -0.88
CA ALA A 230 -3.51 19.67 -1.69
C ALA A 230 -4.42 19.57 -2.93
N GLY A 231 -4.63 18.35 -3.47
CA GLY A 231 -5.54 18.05 -4.55
C GLY A 231 -6.95 17.67 -4.09
N HIS A 232 -7.74 17.10 -5.02
CA HIS A 232 -9.09 16.62 -4.74
C HIS A 232 -9.09 15.43 -3.76
N PRO A 233 -10.17 15.26 -2.96
CA PRO A 233 -11.34 16.14 -2.86
C PRO A 233 -11.14 17.35 -1.92
N LEU A 234 -10.04 17.40 -1.13
CA LEU A 234 -9.86 18.39 -0.06
C LEU A 234 -9.43 19.76 -0.59
N ASN A 235 -8.67 19.83 -1.67
CA ASN A 235 -8.19 21.05 -2.32
C ASN A 235 -7.51 22.03 -1.35
N ARG A 236 -6.72 21.49 -0.41
CA ARG A 236 -5.98 22.28 0.60
C ARG A 236 -4.69 22.83 0.00
N SER A 237 -4.78 23.85 -0.84
CA SER A 237 -3.63 24.39 -1.59
C SER A 237 -2.44 24.79 -0.71
N ALA A 238 -2.66 25.19 0.55
CA ALA A 238 -1.58 25.46 1.52
C ALA A 238 -0.71 24.21 1.80
N ASN A 239 -1.24 23.01 1.60
CA ASN A 239 -0.49 21.76 1.81
C ASN A 239 0.59 21.51 0.75
N TYR A 240 0.59 22.22 -0.38
CA TYR A 240 1.74 22.19 -1.29
C TYR A 240 3.03 22.67 -0.62
N GLU A 241 2.95 23.71 0.23
CA GLU A 241 4.12 24.17 0.99
C GLU A 241 4.63 23.09 1.94
N LEU A 242 3.73 22.44 2.69
CA LEU A 242 4.08 21.35 3.60
C LEU A 242 4.64 20.13 2.85
N ALA A 243 4.10 19.79 1.68
CA ALA A 243 4.60 18.70 0.83
C ALA A 243 6.03 18.99 0.33
N ARG A 244 6.26 20.22 -0.16
CA ARG A 244 7.59 20.70 -0.59
C ARG A 244 8.60 20.58 0.55
N ASP A 245 8.25 21.09 1.72
CA ASP A 245 9.17 21.18 2.86
C ASP A 245 9.50 19.78 3.40
N LYS A 246 8.54 18.88 3.52
CA LYS A 246 8.80 17.49 3.94
C LYS A 246 9.62 16.71 2.90
N ALA A 247 9.35 16.87 1.62
CA ALA A 247 10.19 16.28 0.58
C ALA A 247 11.61 16.86 0.60
N PHE A 248 11.76 18.17 0.83
CA PHE A 248 13.06 18.82 0.94
C PHE A 248 13.86 18.33 2.15
N GLU A 249 13.22 18.07 3.30
CA GLU A 249 13.89 17.49 4.47
C GLU A 249 14.54 16.14 4.13
N VAL A 250 13.88 15.30 3.32
CA VAL A 250 14.49 14.03 2.85
C VAL A 250 15.64 14.29 1.88
N ILE A 251 15.44 15.16 0.89
CA ILE A 251 16.43 15.44 -0.15
C ILE A 251 17.70 16.08 0.45
N SER A 252 17.55 17.03 1.35
CA SER A 252 18.66 17.72 2.00
C SER A 252 19.42 16.85 3.00
N GLY A 253 18.79 15.78 3.52
CA GLY A 253 19.43 14.80 4.38
C GLY A 253 20.33 13.80 3.65
N VAL A 254 20.26 13.72 2.31
CA VAL A 254 21.09 12.84 1.49
C VAL A 254 22.49 13.46 1.27
N PRO A 255 23.59 12.70 1.38
CA PRO A 255 23.69 11.30 1.81
C PRO A 255 23.95 11.12 3.31
N ASN A 256 24.03 12.20 4.08
CA ASN A 256 24.55 12.17 5.46
C ASN A 256 23.58 11.53 6.45
N GLN A 257 22.28 11.81 6.32
CA GLN A 257 21.22 11.31 7.19
C GLN A 257 20.48 10.14 6.55
N TYR A 258 20.29 10.18 5.24
CA TYR A 258 19.59 9.15 4.48
C TYR A 258 20.49 8.65 3.34
N PRO A 259 20.62 7.32 3.14
CA PRO A 259 21.44 6.77 2.04
C PRO A 259 20.68 6.73 0.71
N TYR A 260 19.63 7.53 0.54
CA TYR A 260 18.79 7.48 -0.65
C TYR A 260 19.50 8.05 -1.88
N THR A 261 19.67 7.20 -2.88
CA THR A 261 20.21 7.58 -4.20
C THR A 261 19.47 6.81 -5.29
N LEU A 262 19.47 7.32 -6.52
CA LEU A 262 18.93 6.57 -7.64
C LEU A 262 19.88 5.41 -7.99
N PHE A 263 19.33 4.26 -8.33
CA PHE A 263 20.14 3.20 -8.96
C PHE A 263 20.64 3.65 -10.33
N ASP A 264 21.84 3.29 -10.68
CA ASP A 264 22.39 3.54 -12.03
C ASP A 264 21.69 2.67 -13.09
N ASN A 265 21.23 1.48 -12.67
CA ASN A 265 20.55 0.52 -13.52
C ASN A 265 19.12 0.26 -13.01
N TYR A 266 18.14 0.43 -13.88
CA TYR A 266 16.73 0.15 -13.55
C TYR A 266 16.45 -1.32 -13.18
N ALA A 267 17.27 -2.28 -13.63
CA ALA A 267 17.13 -3.67 -13.25
C ALA A 267 17.29 -3.91 -11.74
N TYR A 268 18.07 -3.06 -11.05
CA TYR A 268 18.26 -3.14 -9.60
C TYR A 268 17.02 -2.81 -8.77
N LEU A 269 15.99 -2.23 -9.40
CA LEU A 269 14.69 -2.04 -8.73
C LEU A 269 14.02 -3.36 -8.36
N HIS A 270 14.38 -4.45 -9.02
CA HIS A 270 13.73 -5.77 -8.93
C HIS A 270 14.73 -6.91 -8.76
N ASP A 271 15.94 -6.58 -8.32
CA ASP A 271 17.00 -7.55 -8.05
C ASP A 271 16.96 -7.98 -6.58
N ARG A 272 17.13 -9.28 -6.35
CA ARG A 272 17.22 -9.86 -5.00
C ARG A 272 18.32 -9.27 -4.13
N GLU A 273 19.46 -8.92 -4.74
CA GLU A 273 20.63 -8.41 -4.03
C GLU A 273 20.48 -6.94 -3.63
N HIS A 274 19.54 -6.21 -4.25
CA HIS A 274 19.34 -4.78 -4.05
C HIS A 274 18.09 -4.43 -3.24
N LYS A 275 17.43 -5.41 -2.62
CA LYS A 275 16.28 -5.17 -1.73
C LYS A 275 16.63 -4.17 -0.62
N ILE A 276 15.69 -3.26 -0.31
CA ILE A 276 15.78 -2.31 0.81
C ILE A 276 17.01 -1.38 0.71
N GLN A 277 17.50 -1.09 -0.47
CA GLN A 277 18.69 -0.28 -0.66
C GLN A 277 18.41 0.96 -1.50
N GLN A 278 19.31 1.94 -1.41
CA GLN A 278 19.36 3.14 -2.24
C GLN A 278 17.99 3.84 -2.38
N GLU A 279 17.34 3.74 -3.53
CA GLU A 279 16.07 4.43 -3.77
C GLU A 279 14.84 3.73 -3.19
N LEU A 280 14.97 2.51 -2.68
CA LEU A 280 13.87 1.71 -2.17
C LEU A 280 13.56 2.09 -0.71
N ILE A 281 12.67 3.06 -0.52
CA ILE A 281 12.36 3.63 0.80
C ILE A 281 11.48 2.70 1.62
N LEU A 282 10.34 2.26 1.07
CA LEU A 282 9.40 1.35 1.75
C LEU A 282 9.02 0.22 0.82
N GLN A 283 9.21 -1.01 1.27
CA GLN A 283 8.83 -2.21 0.55
C GLN A 283 7.98 -3.15 1.40
N VAL A 284 7.05 -3.83 0.78
CA VAL A 284 6.51 -5.08 1.32
C VAL A 284 7.58 -6.14 1.14
N GLN A 285 8.09 -6.66 2.26
CA GLN A 285 9.17 -7.63 2.24
C GLN A 285 8.60 -9.04 2.15
N VAL A 286 9.14 -9.82 1.24
CA VAL A 286 8.77 -11.22 1.02
C VAL A 286 10.01 -12.09 0.95
N GLU A 287 9.90 -13.34 1.44
CA GLU A 287 10.99 -14.31 1.46
C GLU A 287 10.46 -15.72 1.19
N ILE A 288 11.12 -16.45 0.30
CA ILE A 288 10.80 -17.84 0.01
C ILE A 288 11.34 -18.74 1.14
N GLY A 289 10.51 -19.65 1.62
CA GLY A 289 10.92 -20.71 2.57
C GLY A 289 10.47 -20.52 4.02
N THR A 290 9.81 -19.42 4.36
CA THR A 290 9.37 -19.12 5.74
C THR A 290 7.86 -19.29 5.97
N ASN A 291 7.17 -20.17 5.39
CA ASN A 291 5.71 -20.35 5.35
C ASN A 291 5.01 -19.56 4.23
N ASP A 292 3.85 -20.06 3.82
CA ASP A 292 3.04 -19.55 2.70
C ASP A 292 2.63 -18.07 2.76
N GLN A 293 2.91 -17.39 3.86
CA GLN A 293 2.52 -16.00 4.11
C GLN A 293 3.56 -14.96 3.68
N GLY A 294 4.77 -15.34 3.37
CA GLY A 294 5.87 -14.45 3.03
C GLY A 294 6.22 -14.39 1.54
N THR A 295 5.35 -14.85 0.65
CA THR A 295 5.62 -14.92 -0.78
C THR A 295 4.66 -14.08 -1.60
N SER A 296 5.13 -13.58 -2.75
CA SER A 296 4.33 -12.77 -3.68
C SER A 296 3.98 -13.57 -4.93
N GLY A 297 2.72 -13.48 -5.36
CA GLY A 297 2.27 -13.99 -6.66
C GLY A 297 2.37 -12.97 -7.80
N ILE A 298 2.90 -11.76 -7.55
CA ILE A 298 2.89 -10.68 -8.55
C ILE A 298 3.62 -11.10 -9.82
N ALA A 299 4.82 -11.66 -9.70
CA ALA A 299 5.61 -12.06 -10.86
C ALA A 299 4.80 -13.01 -11.78
N GLN A 300 4.12 -14.00 -11.21
CA GLN A 300 3.28 -14.94 -11.96
C GLN A 300 2.08 -14.24 -12.63
N PHE A 301 1.46 -13.28 -11.96
CA PHE A 301 0.29 -12.59 -12.52
C PHE A 301 0.62 -11.68 -13.70
N ILE A 302 1.84 -11.15 -13.76
CA ILE A 302 2.26 -10.21 -14.82
C ILE A 302 2.92 -10.92 -16.01
N ILE A 303 3.41 -12.16 -15.86
CA ILE A 303 4.02 -12.91 -16.96
C ILE A 303 2.94 -13.16 -18.03
N PRO A 304 3.21 -12.84 -19.31
CA PRO A 304 2.27 -13.12 -20.40
C PRO A 304 1.93 -14.60 -20.51
N GLU A 305 0.67 -14.91 -20.77
CA GLU A 305 0.17 -16.29 -20.87
C GLU A 305 0.95 -17.08 -21.93
N LYS A 306 1.40 -18.28 -21.56
CA LYS A 306 2.09 -19.24 -22.46
C LYS A 306 3.37 -18.72 -23.11
N CYS A 307 4.06 -17.78 -22.47
CA CYS A 307 5.33 -17.27 -23.02
C CYS A 307 6.52 -18.25 -22.82
N GLY A 308 6.36 -19.28 -22.00
CA GLY A 308 7.37 -20.33 -21.78
C GLY A 308 8.58 -19.87 -20.94
N ILE A 309 8.47 -18.76 -20.26
CA ILE A 309 9.55 -18.21 -19.41
C ILE A 309 9.54 -18.87 -18.04
N SER A 310 8.36 -18.97 -17.45
CA SER A 310 8.17 -19.59 -16.15
C SER A 310 8.35 -21.11 -16.27
N LYS A 311 8.87 -21.73 -15.20
CA LYS A 311 8.85 -23.20 -15.06
C LYS A 311 7.44 -23.74 -14.81
N PHE A 312 6.47 -22.85 -14.62
CA PHE A 312 5.07 -23.18 -14.40
C PHE A 312 4.24 -22.92 -15.66
N PRO A 313 3.28 -23.80 -15.95
CA PRO A 313 2.36 -23.60 -17.06
C PRO A 313 1.34 -22.47 -16.81
N ASP A 314 1.28 -21.92 -15.59
CA ASP A 314 0.23 -20.99 -15.16
C ASP A 314 0.69 -19.53 -15.21
N GLU A 315 1.10 -19.10 -16.38
CA GLU A 315 1.36 -17.70 -16.69
C GLU A 315 0.02 -17.00 -16.99
N TYR A 316 -0.30 -15.89 -16.31
CA TYR A 316 -1.66 -15.35 -16.35
C TYR A 316 -1.86 -14.18 -17.29
N GLY A 317 -0.82 -13.36 -17.50
CA GLY A 317 -0.99 -12.11 -18.24
C GLY A 317 -2.11 -11.23 -17.67
N ALA A 318 -2.29 -11.27 -16.35
CA ALA A 318 -3.37 -10.55 -15.68
C ALA A 318 -3.19 -9.03 -15.76
N LEU A 319 -1.94 -8.60 -15.84
CA LEU A 319 -1.55 -7.21 -16.05
C LEU A 319 -0.48 -7.17 -17.15
N THR A 320 -0.83 -6.59 -18.28
CA THR A 320 0.08 -6.36 -19.41
C THR A 320 0.02 -4.91 -19.84
N VAL A 321 1.00 -4.50 -20.62
CA VAL A 321 1.18 -3.10 -21.02
C VAL A 321 0.49 -2.84 -22.35
N ARG A 322 -0.11 -1.66 -22.51
CA ARG A 322 -0.56 -1.17 -23.82
C ARG A 322 0.62 -0.69 -24.65
N ASP A 323 0.61 -1.04 -25.91
CA ASP A 323 1.65 -0.61 -26.87
C ASP A 323 1.70 0.92 -26.97
N GLU A 324 0.54 1.59 -26.92
CA GLU A 324 0.42 3.04 -26.92
C GLU A 324 1.11 3.67 -25.69
N PHE A 325 1.09 2.98 -24.55
CA PHE A 325 1.81 3.46 -23.36
C PHE A 325 3.32 3.41 -23.56
N VAL A 326 3.86 2.32 -24.08
CA VAL A 326 5.30 2.22 -24.39
C VAL A 326 5.72 3.26 -25.42
N GLN A 327 4.87 3.51 -26.44
CA GLN A 327 5.09 4.52 -27.47
C GLN A 327 5.00 5.96 -26.96
N SER A 328 4.37 6.20 -25.79
CA SER A 328 4.28 7.53 -25.19
C SER A 328 5.58 8.02 -24.56
N TYR A 329 6.56 7.14 -24.34
CA TYR A 329 7.89 7.52 -23.86
C TYR A 329 8.66 8.32 -24.90
N GLU A 330 9.56 9.17 -24.46
CA GLU A 330 10.41 9.95 -25.35
C GLU A 330 11.40 9.05 -26.10
N LYS A 331 11.75 9.45 -27.32
CA LYS A 331 12.73 8.70 -28.10
C LYS A 331 14.08 8.64 -27.38
N GLY A 332 14.58 7.45 -27.16
CA GLY A 332 15.84 7.20 -26.46
C GLY A 332 15.67 7.02 -24.93
N ASP A 333 14.44 7.06 -24.44
CA ASP A 333 14.15 6.76 -23.03
C ASP A 333 14.49 5.29 -22.72
N ARG A 334 15.46 5.11 -21.82
CA ARG A 334 15.93 3.76 -21.44
C ARG A 334 14.85 2.91 -20.78
N ARG A 335 13.87 3.52 -20.12
CA ARG A 335 12.78 2.82 -19.46
C ARG A 335 11.87 2.06 -20.43
N ALA A 336 11.77 2.54 -21.66
CA ALA A 336 10.97 1.93 -22.71
C ALA A 336 11.82 1.29 -23.83
N ASN A 337 13.12 1.12 -23.61
CA ASN A 337 13.94 0.42 -24.60
C ASN A 337 13.62 -1.07 -24.60
N LEU A 338 13.23 -1.60 -25.74
CA LEU A 338 12.87 -3.00 -25.95
C LEU A 338 14.00 -3.78 -26.64
N THR A 339 15.22 -3.22 -26.73
CA THR A 339 16.35 -3.86 -27.37
C THR A 339 16.99 -4.88 -26.43
N LEU A 340 17.01 -6.14 -26.85
CA LEU A 340 17.65 -7.24 -26.11
C LEU A 340 19.14 -6.99 -25.91
N GLY A 341 19.64 -7.43 -24.75
CA GLY A 341 21.05 -7.40 -24.42
C GLY A 341 21.60 -6.00 -24.06
N GLU A 342 20.78 -4.95 -24.11
CA GLU A 342 21.15 -3.65 -23.55
C GLU A 342 20.86 -3.64 -22.05
N THR A 343 21.91 -3.62 -21.24
CA THR A 343 21.83 -3.39 -19.79
C THR A 343 21.39 -1.95 -19.51
N ASN A 344 20.79 -1.71 -18.36
CA ASN A 344 20.25 -0.41 -17.91
C ASN A 344 18.95 0.03 -18.58
N THR A 345 18.20 -0.87 -19.14
CA THR A 345 16.96 -0.57 -19.80
C THR A 345 15.80 -1.20 -19.05
N PHE A 346 14.70 -0.64 -19.11
CA PHE A 346 13.35 -1.18 -19.19
C PHE A 346 12.57 -1.46 -17.90
N PHE A 347 11.42 -0.90 -17.97
CA PHE A 347 10.24 -1.39 -17.27
C PHE A 347 9.46 -2.45 -18.09
N PHE A 348 9.74 -2.57 -19.40
CA PHE A 348 9.02 -3.42 -20.35
C PHE A 348 10.01 -4.24 -21.15
N ASN A 349 9.63 -5.42 -21.62
CA ASN A 349 10.65 -6.30 -22.00
C ASN A 349 10.61 -6.91 -23.38
N THR A 350 11.83 -7.23 -23.75
CA THR A 350 12.26 -8.44 -24.44
C THR A 350 13.11 -9.26 -23.48
N TYR A 351 12.82 -10.55 -23.34
CA TYR A 351 13.50 -11.47 -22.44
C TYR A 351 14.43 -12.41 -23.22
N GLU A 352 15.53 -12.85 -22.58
CA GLU A 352 16.40 -13.86 -23.10
C GLU A 352 16.39 -15.08 -22.17
N LYS A 353 16.08 -16.26 -22.72
CA LYS A 353 16.16 -17.52 -22.01
C LYS A 353 17.15 -18.44 -22.71
N ASP A 354 18.16 -18.88 -21.98
CA ASP A 354 19.21 -19.76 -22.50
C ASP A 354 19.87 -19.23 -23.80
N GLY A 355 20.10 -17.91 -23.86
CA GLY A 355 20.66 -17.24 -25.03
C GLY A 355 19.69 -17.06 -26.21
N THR A 356 18.41 -17.38 -26.02
CA THR A 356 17.38 -17.25 -27.07
C THR A 356 16.45 -16.07 -26.74
N PRO A 357 16.35 -15.08 -27.66
CA PRO A 357 15.42 -13.96 -27.49
C PRO A 357 13.97 -14.45 -27.49
N ILE A 358 13.20 -14.07 -26.47
CA ILE A 358 11.76 -14.25 -26.40
C ILE A 358 11.10 -12.89 -26.55
N SER A 359 10.41 -12.67 -27.68
CA SER A 359 9.59 -11.48 -27.86
C SER A 359 8.20 -11.73 -27.32
N PHE A 360 7.73 -10.84 -26.45
CA PHE A 360 6.35 -10.87 -25.98
C PHE A 360 5.43 -10.13 -26.95
N SER A 361 4.32 -10.76 -27.27
CA SER A 361 3.20 -10.12 -27.92
C SER A 361 1.93 -10.55 -27.18
N PRO A 362 1.34 -9.67 -26.39
CA PRO A 362 1.66 -8.25 -26.14
C PRO A 362 2.92 -8.03 -25.30
N ILE A 363 3.38 -6.77 -25.26
CA ILE A 363 4.54 -6.34 -24.47
C ILE A 363 4.31 -6.70 -23.00
N GLY A 364 5.28 -7.40 -22.41
CA GLY A 364 5.25 -7.78 -20.98
C GLY A 364 5.72 -6.65 -20.07
N LEU A 365 5.23 -6.65 -18.86
CA LEU A 365 5.75 -5.81 -17.78
C LEU A 365 6.91 -6.54 -17.11
N TYR A 366 8.12 -6.06 -17.33
CA TYR A 366 9.33 -6.66 -16.73
C TYR A 366 9.57 -6.20 -15.29
N LYS A 367 9.01 -5.09 -14.91
CA LYS A 367 9.28 -4.33 -13.69
C LYS A 367 9.14 -5.11 -12.37
N TYR A 368 8.45 -6.24 -12.35
CA TYR A 368 8.26 -7.08 -11.16
C TYR A 368 8.62 -8.54 -11.43
N TRP A 369 9.46 -8.75 -12.42
CA TRP A 369 9.76 -10.10 -12.82
C TRP A 369 11.25 -10.37 -12.71
N LEU A 370 11.59 -11.33 -11.85
CA LEU A 370 12.91 -11.93 -11.76
C LEU A 370 12.79 -13.37 -12.23
N GLU A 371 13.63 -13.77 -13.16
CA GLU A 371 13.69 -15.16 -13.63
C GLU A 371 13.92 -16.13 -12.47
N GLU A 372 14.81 -15.75 -11.57
CA GLU A 372 15.20 -16.56 -10.41
C GLU A 372 14.10 -16.63 -9.37
N ALA A 373 13.22 -15.63 -9.30
CA ALA A 373 12.10 -15.56 -8.38
C ALA A 373 10.82 -16.20 -8.93
N ALA A 374 10.68 -16.23 -10.26
CA ALA A 374 9.51 -16.80 -10.91
C ALA A 374 9.56 -18.33 -10.88
N GLY A 375 9.08 -18.90 -9.77
CA GLY A 375 8.78 -20.32 -9.71
C GLY A 375 9.95 -21.26 -9.61
N ASN A 376 11.05 -20.84 -8.99
CA ASN A 376 12.19 -21.73 -8.78
C ASN A 376 11.87 -22.94 -7.90
N ASN A 377 10.82 -22.89 -7.08
CA ASN A 377 10.48 -23.93 -6.11
C ASN A 377 9.25 -24.77 -6.45
N GLY A 378 8.68 -24.64 -7.63
CA GLY A 378 7.53 -25.46 -8.00
C GLY A 378 6.18 -24.95 -7.52
N ASP A 379 6.07 -23.79 -6.85
CA ASP A 379 4.87 -23.37 -6.14
C ASP A 379 4.32 -21.95 -6.50
N GLN A 380 4.71 -21.40 -7.63
CA GLN A 380 4.18 -20.14 -8.14
C GLN A 380 4.49 -18.90 -7.26
N LYS A 381 5.46 -18.97 -6.37
CA LYS A 381 5.78 -17.94 -5.40
C LYS A 381 7.09 -17.25 -5.75
N SER A 382 7.15 -15.96 -5.49
CA SER A 382 8.32 -15.12 -5.69
C SER A 382 8.73 -14.51 -4.35
N ASP A 383 10.02 -14.30 -4.17
CA ASP A 383 10.57 -13.52 -3.07
C ASP A 383 10.88 -12.08 -3.48
N GLU A 384 10.34 -11.62 -4.57
CA GLU A 384 10.48 -10.23 -4.97
C GLU A 384 9.67 -9.30 -4.07
N ASN A 385 10.34 -8.29 -3.52
CA ASN A 385 9.70 -7.27 -2.71
C ASN A 385 8.84 -6.34 -3.58
N TYR A 386 7.72 -5.89 -3.06
CA TYR A 386 6.91 -4.87 -3.69
C TYR A 386 7.21 -3.48 -3.12
N THR A 387 7.62 -2.56 -3.99
CA THR A 387 8.00 -1.20 -3.58
C THR A 387 6.79 -0.29 -3.46
N LEU A 388 6.60 0.27 -2.27
CA LEU A 388 5.50 1.18 -1.92
C LEU A 388 5.90 2.66 -2.01
N LEU A 389 7.16 2.96 -1.67
CA LEU A 389 7.76 4.30 -1.76
C LEU A 389 9.19 4.18 -2.25
N ARG A 390 9.59 5.04 -3.17
CA ARG A 390 10.98 5.15 -3.60
C ARG A 390 11.40 6.60 -3.82
N TYR A 391 12.70 6.84 -3.81
CA TYR A 391 13.28 8.18 -3.81
C TYR A 391 12.87 9.06 -5.00
N PRO A 392 12.73 8.58 -6.25
CA PRO A 392 12.18 9.38 -7.35
C PRO A 392 10.81 9.99 -7.04
N GLU A 393 9.95 9.30 -6.29
CA GLU A 393 8.65 9.87 -5.90
C GLU A 393 8.84 11.11 -5.01
N VAL A 394 9.80 11.09 -4.08
CA VAL A 394 10.12 12.24 -3.22
C VAL A 394 10.63 13.43 -4.05
N LEU A 395 11.51 13.16 -5.03
CA LEU A 395 12.02 14.18 -5.96
C LEU A 395 10.89 14.83 -6.76
N LEU A 396 9.96 14.03 -7.27
CA LEU A 396 8.80 14.49 -8.05
C LEU A 396 7.79 15.25 -7.18
N ILE A 397 7.55 14.82 -5.93
CA ILE A 397 6.72 15.57 -4.97
C ILE A 397 7.32 16.95 -4.71
N TYR A 398 8.62 17.03 -4.46
CA TYR A 398 9.30 18.31 -4.26
C TYR A 398 9.13 19.23 -5.47
N ALA A 399 9.33 18.70 -6.68
CA ALA A 399 9.23 19.48 -7.91
C ALA A 399 7.81 19.99 -8.14
N GLU A 400 6.79 19.13 -8.01
CA GLU A 400 5.38 19.50 -8.17
C GLU A 400 4.95 20.53 -7.12
N ALA A 401 5.21 20.25 -5.87
CA ALA A 401 4.83 21.14 -4.78
C ALA A 401 5.54 22.51 -4.88
N SER A 402 6.83 22.54 -5.22
CA SER A 402 7.57 23.79 -5.47
C SER A 402 6.94 24.61 -6.58
N ASN A 403 6.57 23.95 -7.70
CA ASN A 403 5.91 24.61 -8.82
C ASN A 403 4.54 25.18 -8.40
N GLU A 404 3.77 24.46 -7.60
CA GLU A 404 2.46 24.93 -7.16
C GLU A 404 2.57 26.13 -6.20
N VAL A 405 3.61 26.20 -5.37
CA VAL A 405 3.85 27.31 -4.44
C VAL A 405 4.36 28.55 -5.17
N SER A 406 5.40 28.41 -6.03
CA SER A 406 6.17 29.56 -6.54
C SER A 406 6.41 29.56 -8.04
N GLY A 407 5.91 28.60 -8.78
CA GLY A 407 6.19 28.42 -10.21
C GLY A 407 7.53 27.67 -10.45
N PRO A 408 7.97 27.57 -11.71
CA PRO A 408 9.18 26.88 -12.09
C PRO A 408 10.40 27.44 -11.38
N SER A 409 11.23 26.58 -10.82
CA SER A 409 12.51 26.96 -10.22
C SER A 409 13.63 25.99 -10.66
N GLN A 410 14.86 26.47 -10.74
CA GLN A 410 16.00 25.61 -11.09
C GLN A 410 16.20 24.49 -10.07
N ALA A 411 15.93 24.74 -8.80
CA ALA A 411 16.01 23.71 -7.75
C ALA A 411 15.00 22.57 -7.97
N ALA A 412 13.80 22.88 -8.45
CA ALA A 412 12.79 21.86 -8.79
C ALA A 412 13.15 21.11 -10.07
N VAL A 413 13.64 21.82 -11.10
CA VAL A 413 14.12 21.21 -12.35
C VAL A 413 15.27 20.24 -12.10
N GLU A 414 16.19 20.59 -11.20
CA GLU A 414 17.35 19.75 -10.86
C GLU A 414 16.91 18.38 -10.26
N GLN A 415 15.81 18.32 -9.52
CA GLN A 415 15.34 17.03 -9.01
C GLN A 415 14.80 16.15 -10.15
N ILE A 416 14.09 16.72 -11.10
CA ILE A 416 13.61 15.97 -12.27
C ILE A 416 14.76 15.57 -13.16
N LYS A 417 15.76 16.44 -13.30
CA LYS A 417 16.97 16.18 -14.09
C LYS A 417 17.69 14.92 -13.63
N LYS A 418 17.79 14.65 -12.33
CA LYS A 418 18.37 13.40 -11.80
C LYS A 418 17.69 12.15 -12.36
N ILE A 419 16.35 12.16 -12.41
CA ILE A 419 15.55 11.05 -12.94
C ILE A 419 15.76 10.91 -14.44
N ARG A 420 15.72 12.03 -15.17
CA ARG A 420 15.82 12.06 -16.62
C ARG A 420 17.23 11.73 -17.12
N ASP A 421 18.27 12.16 -16.41
CA ASP A 421 19.66 11.80 -16.72
C ASP A 421 19.86 10.27 -16.67
N ARG A 422 19.32 9.61 -15.64
CA ARG A 422 19.30 8.14 -15.55
C ARG A 422 18.55 7.51 -16.73
N ALA A 423 17.43 8.09 -17.12
CA ALA A 423 16.64 7.64 -18.28
C ALA A 423 17.32 7.94 -19.64
N GLY A 424 18.45 8.65 -19.66
CA GLY A 424 19.15 9.04 -20.89
C GLY A 424 18.54 10.24 -21.61
N LEU A 425 17.75 11.05 -20.90
CA LEU A 425 16.98 12.17 -21.45
C LEU A 425 17.56 13.52 -21.02
N SER A 426 17.51 14.50 -21.92
CA SER A 426 17.81 15.89 -21.59
C SER A 426 16.66 16.53 -20.81
N THR A 427 16.98 17.53 -19.97
CA THR A 427 16.00 18.31 -19.21
C THR A 427 16.13 19.78 -19.57
N PRO A 428 15.04 20.45 -20.00
CA PRO A 428 15.06 21.88 -20.26
C PRO A 428 15.27 22.70 -18.98
N ASP A 429 15.84 23.89 -19.11
CA ASP A 429 16.03 24.82 -17.99
C ASP A 429 14.72 25.41 -17.49
N ALA A 430 14.69 25.83 -16.21
CA ALA A 430 13.51 26.37 -15.56
C ALA A 430 12.89 27.56 -16.33
N GLY A 431 13.70 28.41 -16.92
CA GLY A 431 13.25 29.57 -17.70
C GLY A 431 12.46 29.24 -18.97
N THR A 432 12.44 27.98 -19.40
CA THR A 432 11.67 27.54 -20.58
C THR A 432 10.20 27.23 -20.24
N PHE A 433 9.88 27.14 -18.95
CA PHE A 433 8.57 26.71 -18.49
C PHE A 433 7.71 27.86 -17.97
N THR A 434 6.42 27.80 -18.24
CA THR A 434 5.39 28.43 -17.42
C THR A 434 5.01 27.48 -16.26
N LYS A 435 4.28 27.99 -15.27
CA LYS A 435 3.77 27.14 -14.16
C LYS A 435 2.97 25.94 -14.68
N ASP A 436 2.12 26.15 -15.67
CA ASP A 436 1.26 25.08 -16.20
C ASP A 436 2.05 24.08 -17.04
N SER A 437 2.95 24.54 -17.91
CA SER A 437 3.78 23.64 -18.71
C SER A 437 4.77 22.85 -17.86
N PHE A 438 5.27 23.42 -16.77
CA PHE A 438 6.14 22.70 -15.85
C PHE A 438 5.36 21.67 -15.02
N ARG A 439 4.13 21.98 -14.58
CA ARG A 439 3.23 21.00 -13.95
C ARG A 439 3.00 19.79 -14.86
N GLU A 440 2.70 20.03 -16.12
CA GLU A 440 2.46 18.95 -17.07
C GLU A 440 3.72 18.12 -17.34
N PHE A 441 4.88 18.77 -17.43
CA PHE A 441 6.17 18.12 -17.56
C PHE A 441 6.48 17.20 -16.36
N ILE A 442 6.24 17.69 -15.12
CA ILE A 442 6.40 16.90 -13.88
C ILE A 442 5.46 15.71 -13.86
N TRP A 443 4.18 15.93 -14.17
CA TRP A 443 3.19 14.86 -14.18
C TRP A 443 3.50 13.79 -15.22
N LYS A 444 4.00 14.18 -16.39
CA LYS A 444 4.45 13.25 -17.41
C LYS A 444 5.64 12.41 -16.93
N GLU A 445 6.62 13.05 -16.33
CA GLU A 445 7.78 12.35 -15.77
C GLU A 445 7.36 11.38 -14.65
N ARG A 446 6.45 11.82 -13.77
CA ARG A 446 5.88 10.98 -12.70
C ARG A 446 5.13 9.77 -13.26
N TYR A 447 4.31 9.96 -14.28
CA TYR A 447 3.53 8.92 -14.93
C TYR A 447 4.40 7.84 -15.58
N HIS A 448 5.52 8.24 -16.18
CA HIS A 448 6.45 7.31 -16.82
C HIS A 448 7.43 6.68 -15.81
N GLU A 449 7.95 7.44 -14.86
CA GLU A 449 8.91 6.92 -13.87
C GLU A 449 8.26 5.94 -12.90
N LEU A 450 7.07 6.26 -12.40
CA LEU A 450 6.36 5.46 -11.40
C LEU A 450 5.31 4.53 -12.04
N ALA A 451 5.45 4.22 -13.31
CA ALA A 451 4.54 3.36 -14.06
C ALA A 451 4.36 2.01 -13.37
N PHE A 452 3.12 1.56 -13.22
CA PHE A 452 2.73 0.29 -12.59
C PHE A 452 3.16 0.13 -11.12
N GLU A 453 3.32 1.23 -10.38
CA GLU A 453 3.59 1.23 -8.93
C GLU A 453 2.38 1.69 -8.11
N ASN A 454 1.18 1.52 -8.63
CA ASN A 454 -0.08 1.99 -8.03
C ASN A 454 -0.13 3.50 -7.75
N LYS A 455 0.60 4.33 -8.54
CA LYS A 455 0.61 5.79 -8.36
C LYS A 455 -0.38 6.48 -9.29
N ALA A 456 -0.47 6.06 -10.52
CA ALA A 456 -1.25 6.73 -11.56
C ALA A 456 -2.75 6.80 -11.24
N TYR A 457 -3.34 5.77 -10.64
CA TYR A 457 -4.74 5.80 -10.19
C TYR A 457 -4.97 6.89 -9.13
N PHE A 458 -4.12 6.96 -8.10
CA PHE A 458 -4.22 8.00 -7.07
C PHE A 458 -3.92 9.39 -7.61
N ASP A 459 -3.08 9.52 -8.65
CA ASP A 459 -2.86 10.78 -9.33
C ASP A 459 -4.13 11.23 -10.09
N ILE A 460 -4.88 10.32 -10.73
CA ILE A 460 -6.19 10.63 -11.30
C ILE A 460 -7.16 11.12 -10.20
N LEU A 461 -7.21 10.43 -9.05
CA LEU A 461 -8.12 10.80 -7.96
C LEU A 461 -7.84 12.21 -7.40
N ARG A 462 -6.56 12.62 -7.28
CA ARG A 462 -6.19 13.94 -6.73
C ARG A 462 -6.19 15.08 -7.74
N THR A 463 -6.02 14.79 -9.04
CA THR A 463 -5.89 15.82 -10.08
C THR A 463 -7.11 15.92 -11.01
N TRP A 464 -7.93 14.86 -11.08
CA TRP A 464 -8.99 14.67 -12.06
C TRP A 464 -8.49 14.70 -13.51
N LYS A 465 -7.21 14.36 -13.71
CA LYS A 465 -6.58 14.29 -15.02
C LYS A 465 -6.20 12.86 -15.37
N ALA A 466 -6.48 12.50 -16.63
CA ALA A 466 -6.02 11.26 -17.24
C ALA A 466 -4.98 11.57 -18.32
N TYR A 467 -4.10 10.63 -18.61
CA TYR A 467 -3.08 10.80 -19.64
C TYR A 467 -3.60 10.28 -20.99
N ASP A 468 -3.64 11.18 -21.98
CA ASP A 468 -3.94 10.87 -23.37
C ASP A 468 -2.65 10.33 -24.03
N LEU A 469 -2.57 9.01 -24.16
CA LEU A 469 -1.39 8.30 -24.66
C LEU A 469 -1.03 8.69 -26.09
N LYS A 470 -2.02 9.01 -26.93
CA LYS A 470 -1.80 9.35 -28.34
C LYS A 470 -1.24 10.75 -28.54
N ASN A 471 -1.69 11.68 -27.68
CA ASN A 471 -1.31 13.09 -27.80
C ASN A 471 -0.28 13.51 -26.74
N ASN A 472 0.15 12.59 -25.89
CA ASN A 472 1.17 12.81 -24.84
C ASN A 472 0.88 14.03 -23.94
N ARG A 473 -0.37 14.15 -23.46
CA ARG A 473 -0.82 15.27 -22.62
C ARG A 473 -1.83 14.83 -21.57
N PHE A 474 -1.95 15.61 -20.50
CA PHE A 474 -3.01 15.42 -19.52
C PHE A 474 -4.29 16.12 -19.94
N VAL A 475 -5.41 15.42 -19.77
CA VAL A 475 -6.75 15.88 -20.16
C VAL A 475 -7.73 15.64 -19.00
N ASP A 476 -8.91 16.22 -19.07
CA ASP A 476 -9.96 15.98 -18.09
C ASP A 476 -10.39 14.51 -18.13
N ALA A 477 -10.28 13.83 -16.98
CA ALA A 477 -10.52 12.39 -16.87
C ALA A 477 -11.99 12.01 -17.18
N PHE A 478 -12.94 12.91 -16.88
CA PHE A 478 -14.38 12.64 -17.01
C PHE A 478 -14.93 12.92 -18.40
N THR A 479 -14.13 13.47 -19.29
CA THR A 479 -14.52 13.76 -20.68
C THR A 479 -13.68 13.02 -21.71
N PHE A 480 -12.50 12.55 -21.32
CA PHE A 480 -11.59 11.84 -22.20
C PHE A 480 -11.92 10.33 -22.26
N GLN A 481 -12.00 9.80 -23.48
CA GLN A 481 -12.14 8.36 -23.72
C GLN A 481 -10.75 7.77 -23.98
N ASN A 482 -10.30 6.88 -23.10
CA ASN A 482 -9.01 6.23 -23.21
C ASN A 482 -9.00 5.13 -24.30
N GLU A 483 -7.85 4.50 -24.53
CA GLU A 483 -7.65 3.46 -25.54
C GLU A 483 -8.45 2.18 -25.29
N SER A 484 -9.02 1.99 -24.09
CA SER A 484 -10.01 0.93 -23.80
C SER A 484 -11.43 1.30 -24.22
N GLY A 485 -11.65 2.50 -24.75
CA GLY A 485 -12.98 3.02 -25.05
C GLY A 485 -13.75 3.45 -23.80
N VAL A 486 -13.06 3.71 -22.69
CA VAL A 486 -13.67 4.06 -21.40
C VAL A 486 -13.35 5.50 -21.03
N THR A 487 -14.39 6.24 -20.66
CA THR A 487 -14.26 7.53 -19.97
C THR A 487 -14.29 7.27 -18.47
N PHE A 488 -13.35 7.85 -17.72
CA PHE A 488 -13.24 7.62 -16.28
C PHE A 488 -14.55 8.02 -15.58
N LYS A 489 -15.14 7.08 -14.87
CA LYS A 489 -16.44 7.30 -14.21
C LYS A 489 -16.24 7.89 -12.83
N LYS A 490 -17.05 8.89 -12.46
CA LYS A 490 -17.03 9.47 -11.10
C LYS A 490 -17.26 8.43 -10.00
N GLN A 491 -17.99 7.37 -10.30
CA GLN A 491 -18.15 6.19 -9.44
C GLN A 491 -16.79 5.64 -8.95
N TYR A 492 -15.76 5.65 -9.80
CA TYR A 492 -14.43 5.14 -9.47
C TYR A 492 -13.54 6.15 -8.73
N LEU A 493 -14.06 7.31 -8.37
CA LEU A 493 -13.40 8.19 -7.39
C LEU A 493 -13.35 7.56 -5.99
N ASN A 494 -14.35 6.72 -5.68
CA ASN A 494 -14.39 5.94 -4.45
C ASN A 494 -14.83 4.52 -4.75
N TRP A 495 -14.10 3.53 -4.31
CA TRP A 495 -14.52 2.14 -4.35
C TRP A 495 -15.78 1.93 -3.51
N PRO A 496 -16.59 0.89 -3.79
CA PRO A 496 -17.77 0.61 -2.99
C PRO A 496 -17.38 0.17 -1.58
N ILE A 497 -18.14 0.58 -0.59
CA ILE A 497 -18.11 -0.11 0.71
C ILE A 497 -18.55 -1.55 0.45
N PRO A 498 -17.82 -2.57 0.91
CA PRO A 498 -18.19 -3.95 0.65
C PRO A 498 -19.60 -4.26 1.14
N SER A 499 -20.43 -4.89 0.30
CA SER A 499 -21.84 -5.12 0.61
C SER A 499 -22.04 -5.93 1.89
N ILE A 500 -21.12 -6.86 2.19
CA ILE A 500 -21.15 -7.64 3.42
C ILE A 500 -20.98 -6.74 4.66
N GLU A 501 -20.15 -5.70 4.57
CA GLU A 501 -19.92 -4.75 5.66
C GLU A 501 -21.16 -3.87 5.90
N ILE A 502 -21.79 -3.37 4.83
CA ILE A 502 -23.05 -2.60 4.95
C ILE A 502 -24.16 -3.45 5.56
N ASN A 503 -24.27 -4.72 5.17
CA ASN A 503 -25.28 -5.64 5.70
C ASN A 503 -25.05 -5.93 7.20
N THR A 504 -23.78 -5.96 7.63
CA THR A 504 -23.40 -6.19 9.03
C THR A 504 -23.54 -4.92 9.87
N ASN A 505 -23.16 -3.77 9.30
CA ASN A 505 -23.19 -2.46 9.95
C ASN A 505 -24.01 -1.46 9.14
N PRO A 506 -25.31 -1.30 9.40
CA PRO A 506 -26.17 -0.35 8.66
C PRO A 506 -25.74 1.11 8.77
N ASN A 507 -24.90 1.49 9.75
CA ASN A 507 -24.36 2.84 9.91
C ASN A 507 -23.36 3.24 8.80
N LEU A 508 -22.94 2.28 7.97
CA LEU A 508 -22.10 2.52 6.79
C LEU A 508 -22.89 3.07 5.61
N ASN A 509 -24.23 3.00 5.64
CA ASN A 509 -25.07 3.61 4.61
C ASN A 509 -24.99 5.15 4.62
N PRO A 510 -25.21 5.79 3.47
CA PRO A 510 -25.45 5.19 2.15
C PRO A 510 -24.18 4.62 1.50
N GLN A 511 -24.36 3.72 0.52
CA GLN A 511 -23.27 3.27 -0.36
C GLN A 511 -22.63 4.46 -1.08
N ASN A 512 -21.37 4.32 -1.51
CA ASN A 512 -20.70 5.33 -2.31
C ASN A 512 -21.43 5.57 -3.63
N GLU A 513 -21.39 6.82 -4.12
CA GLU A 513 -22.11 7.27 -5.30
C GLU A 513 -21.85 6.38 -6.53
N GLY A 514 -22.91 5.97 -7.21
CA GLY A 514 -22.85 5.13 -8.40
C GLY A 514 -22.72 3.62 -8.14
N TRP A 515 -22.55 3.19 -6.89
CA TRP A 515 -22.51 1.77 -6.50
C TRP A 515 -23.85 1.33 -5.91
N SER A 516 -24.20 0.06 -6.16
CA SER A 516 -25.43 -0.58 -5.65
C SER A 516 -25.12 -1.70 -4.67
#